data_17bf82e095e739a11a0d4f94e0228830
#
_entry.id   17bf82e095e739a11a0d4f94e0228830
#
_cell.length_a   1.000
_cell.length_b   1.000
_cell.length_c   1.000
_cell.angle_alpha   90.00
_cell.angle_beta   90.00
_cell.angle_gamma   90.00
#
_symmetry.space_group_name_H-M   'P 1'
#
loop_
_entity.id
_entity.type
_entity.pdbx_description
1 polymer ?
#
loop_
_entity_poly.entity_id
_entity_poly.type
_entity_poly.pdbx_seq_one_letter_code
_entity_poly.pdbx_strand_id
1 'polypeptide(L)'
;MPRSLYTTFGVKKILRPINHNLKVHGLSSTLKNIVEKVSRNFAVNIPKSTKKSLKNDPVLLICNHPSQADVLLLLAAVPPRSKIFLVIMHGLSSILPAIGKYLIPVYITHRLNDKAKNDWKYHFFKKIHFIPEYSKEIAHQKNLKSIARASQKIDEGSLVAIFPAGGSENGHDFLPGVGHIIKNLKYPEKTKIVMAYVSGTSIWDFLRIFPFVKYFLPKFKIEFSDSIPADNFSGDNGRLISLQLQNVYDRWSLPFYPLPRFQMAVLYLRSFLFFLLFRG
;
A
#
# COMPACT_ATOMS: atom_id res chain seq x y z
N MET A 1 -19.36 12.12 -18.38
CA MET A 1 -18.40 11.26 -17.67
C MET A 1 -17.04 11.94 -17.72
N PRO A 2 -16.36 12.18 -16.59
CA PRO A 2 -15.02 12.76 -16.63
C PRO A 2 -14.07 11.79 -17.35
N ARG A 3 -13.25 12.32 -18.26
CA ARG A 3 -12.22 11.55 -18.95
C ARG A 3 -11.22 11.03 -17.92
N SER A 4 -11.15 9.72 -17.72
CA SER A 4 -10.15 9.13 -16.82
C SER A 4 -8.76 9.30 -17.42
N LEU A 5 -7.73 9.28 -16.59
CA LEU A 5 -6.32 9.25 -17.03
C LEU A 5 -6.09 8.13 -18.05
N TYR A 6 -6.83 7.05 -17.93
CA TYR A 6 -6.83 5.90 -18.84
C TYR A 6 -7.25 6.31 -20.28
N THR A 7 -8.09 7.33 -20.46
CA THR A 7 -8.55 7.80 -21.77
C THR A 7 -7.76 8.98 -22.32
N THR A 8 -6.95 9.63 -21.49
CA THR A 8 -6.15 10.81 -21.84
C THR A 8 -4.68 10.38 -22.00
N PHE A 9 -3.92 10.89 -22.94
CA PHE A 9 -2.44 10.75 -23.08
C PHE A 9 -1.85 9.41 -23.57
N GLY A 10 -2.55 8.58 -24.31
CA GLY A 10 -1.96 7.31 -24.79
C GLY A 10 -1.66 6.29 -23.69
N VAL A 11 -1.89 6.65 -22.41
CA VAL A 11 -1.74 5.79 -21.23
C VAL A 11 -2.59 4.52 -21.35
N LYS A 12 -3.72 4.62 -22.05
CA LYS A 12 -4.57 3.47 -22.38
C LYS A 12 -3.78 2.36 -23.08
N LYS A 13 -2.87 2.70 -23.99
CA LYS A 13 -2.07 1.72 -24.74
C LYS A 13 -1.11 0.97 -23.80
N ILE A 14 -0.50 1.67 -22.83
CA ILE A 14 0.43 1.10 -21.84
C ILE A 14 -0.32 0.31 -20.77
N LEU A 15 -1.46 0.80 -20.30
CA LEU A 15 -2.22 0.18 -19.22
C LEU A 15 -3.17 -0.93 -19.70
N ARG A 16 -3.46 -1.02 -21.00
CA ARG A 16 -4.36 -2.04 -21.55
C ARG A 16 -3.93 -3.47 -21.24
N PRO A 17 -2.66 -3.87 -21.41
CA PRO A 17 -2.19 -5.21 -21.03
C PRO A 17 -2.34 -5.48 -19.54
N ILE A 18 -2.04 -4.49 -18.67
CA ILE A 18 -2.19 -4.61 -17.22
C ILE A 18 -3.67 -4.80 -16.88
N ASN A 19 -4.54 -3.98 -17.45
CA ASN A 19 -5.99 -4.05 -17.22
C ASN A 19 -6.59 -5.37 -17.72
N HIS A 20 -6.08 -5.93 -18.82
CA HIS A 20 -6.46 -7.25 -19.33
C HIS A 20 -6.01 -8.35 -18.36
N ASN A 21 -4.74 -8.36 -17.96
CA ASN A 21 -4.17 -9.35 -17.04
C ASN A 21 -4.89 -9.33 -15.67
N LEU A 22 -5.26 -8.15 -15.17
CA LEU A 22 -6.07 -8.03 -13.95
C LEU A 22 -7.42 -8.72 -14.05
N LYS A 23 -8.04 -8.69 -15.22
CA LYS A 23 -9.33 -9.37 -15.46
C LYS A 23 -9.17 -10.89 -15.56
N VAL A 24 -8.11 -11.37 -16.21
CA VAL A 24 -7.87 -12.78 -16.51
C VAL A 24 -7.20 -13.51 -15.34
N HIS A 25 -6.13 -12.96 -14.80
CA HIS A 25 -5.26 -13.63 -13.82
C HIS A 25 -5.46 -13.13 -12.38
N GLY A 26 -6.31 -12.11 -12.18
CA GLY A 26 -6.52 -11.50 -10.87
C GLY A 26 -5.39 -10.58 -10.43
N LEU A 27 -5.57 -10.00 -9.22
CA LEU A 27 -4.72 -8.91 -8.73
C LEU A 27 -3.30 -9.39 -8.38
N SER A 28 -3.17 -10.36 -7.48
CA SER A 28 -1.87 -10.79 -6.97
C SER A 28 -0.95 -11.33 -8.06
N SER A 29 -1.47 -12.19 -8.96
CA SER A 29 -0.68 -12.77 -10.06
C SER A 29 -0.21 -11.72 -11.05
N THR A 30 -1.08 -10.77 -11.41
CA THR A 30 -0.72 -9.67 -12.31
C THR A 30 0.35 -8.79 -11.72
N LEU A 31 0.22 -8.41 -10.44
CA LEU A 31 1.19 -7.56 -9.77
C LEU A 31 2.53 -8.27 -9.54
N LYS A 32 2.51 -9.55 -9.20
CA LYS A 32 3.72 -10.36 -9.10
C LYS A 32 4.52 -10.34 -10.41
N ASN A 33 3.87 -10.61 -11.53
CA ASN A 33 4.51 -10.56 -12.85
C ASN A 33 5.10 -9.18 -13.19
N ILE A 34 4.44 -8.09 -12.77
CA ILE A 34 4.96 -6.73 -12.97
C ILE A 34 6.21 -6.52 -12.12
N VAL A 35 6.14 -6.85 -10.83
CA VAL A 35 7.25 -6.66 -9.89
C VAL A 35 8.48 -7.47 -10.32
N GLU A 36 8.31 -8.72 -10.75
CA GLU A 36 9.41 -9.56 -11.25
C GLU A 36 10.11 -8.97 -12.48
N LYS A 37 9.38 -8.26 -13.34
CA LYS A 37 9.97 -7.58 -14.53
C LYS A 37 10.77 -6.33 -14.16
N VAL A 38 10.34 -5.56 -13.16
CA VAL A 38 10.96 -4.28 -12.79
C VAL A 38 11.95 -4.40 -11.63
N SER A 39 11.95 -5.53 -10.93
CA SER A 39 12.85 -5.79 -9.80
C SER A 39 13.76 -6.96 -10.11
N ARG A 40 15.07 -6.77 -9.86
CA ARG A 40 16.05 -7.86 -10.04
C ARG A 40 15.94 -8.93 -8.94
N ASN A 41 15.66 -8.51 -7.72
CA ASN A 41 15.56 -9.39 -6.56
C ASN A 41 14.51 -8.82 -5.61
N PHE A 42 13.33 -9.37 -5.66
CA PHE A 42 12.25 -9.07 -4.74
C PHE A 42 12.30 -10.10 -3.60
N ALA A 43 12.77 -9.70 -2.44
CA ALA A 43 12.86 -10.56 -1.28
C ALA A 43 11.56 -10.47 -0.46
N VAL A 44 10.94 -11.61 -0.21
CA VAL A 44 9.71 -11.70 0.59
C VAL A 44 9.95 -12.73 1.69
N ASN A 45 9.85 -12.28 2.94
CA ASN A 45 9.96 -13.14 4.12
C ASN A 45 8.59 -13.23 4.81
N ILE A 46 8.01 -14.41 4.80
CA ILE A 46 6.69 -14.70 5.39
C ILE A 46 6.82 -15.92 6.30
N PRO A 47 6.51 -15.80 7.61
CA PRO A 47 6.42 -16.96 8.49
C PRO A 47 5.43 -18.01 7.93
N LYS A 48 5.71 -19.30 8.14
CA LYS A 48 4.87 -20.39 7.59
C LYS A 48 3.42 -20.29 8.07
N SER A 49 3.21 -19.98 9.34
CA SER A 49 1.88 -19.75 9.96
C SER A 49 1.15 -18.61 9.25
N THR A 50 1.81 -17.47 9.11
CA THR A 50 1.26 -16.26 8.46
C THR A 50 0.94 -16.50 6.98
N LYS A 51 1.76 -17.26 6.27
CA LYS A 51 1.49 -17.62 4.87
C LYS A 51 0.17 -18.37 4.72
N LYS A 52 -0.14 -19.27 5.68
CA LYS A 52 -1.43 -19.99 5.73
C LYS A 52 -2.58 -19.02 5.98
N SER A 53 -2.44 -18.13 6.97
CA SER A 53 -3.45 -17.12 7.30
C SER A 53 -3.71 -16.17 6.13
N LEU A 54 -2.67 -15.63 5.51
CA LEU A 54 -2.79 -14.75 4.34
C LEU A 54 -3.52 -15.42 3.17
N LYS A 55 -3.47 -16.74 3.05
CA LYS A 55 -4.14 -17.48 1.98
C LYS A 55 -5.62 -17.74 2.29
N ASN A 56 -5.95 -18.08 3.54
CA ASN A 56 -7.23 -18.71 3.86
C ASN A 56 -8.09 -17.95 4.86
N ASP A 57 -7.48 -17.22 5.80
CA ASP A 57 -8.22 -16.63 6.92
C ASP A 57 -8.75 -15.21 6.59
N PRO A 58 -9.74 -14.71 7.34
CA PRO A 58 -10.05 -13.28 7.39
C PRO A 58 -8.82 -12.52 7.91
N VAL A 59 -8.30 -11.55 7.14
CA VAL A 59 -7.06 -10.84 7.49
C VAL A 59 -7.23 -9.33 7.34
N LEU A 60 -6.83 -8.59 8.37
CA LEU A 60 -6.47 -7.20 8.27
C LEU A 60 -4.94 -7.09 8.12
N LEU A 61 -4.48 -6.75 6.92
CA LEU A 61 -3.06 -6.58 6.60
C LEU A 61 -2.68 -5.11 6.69
N ILE A 62 -1.77 -4.78 7.58
CA ILE A 62 -1.27 -3.40 7.78
C ILE A 62 0.17 -3.27 7.31
N CYS A 63 0.50 -2.13 6.70
CA CYS A 63 1.82 -1.92 6.12
C CYS A 63 2.23 -0.43 6.20
N ASN A 64 3.54 -0.16 6.28
CA ASN A 64 4.09 1.17 6.04
C ASN A 64 3.92 1.60 4.58
N HIS A 65 4.04 2.89 4.30
CA HIS A 65 3.83 3.45 2.95
C HIS A 65 4.87 4.54 2.62
N PRO A 66 6.16 4.17 2.52
CA PRO A 66 7.21 5.14 2.19
C PRO A 66 7.19 5.61 0.72
N SER A 67 6.57 4.84 -0.21
CA SER A 67 6.59 5.14 -1.64
C SER A 67 5.34 4.65 -2.37
N GLN A 68 5.12 5.14 -3.58
CA GLN A 68 3.99 4.71 -4.43
C GLN A 68 4.09 3.23 -4.87
N ALA A 69 5.30 2.67 -4.89
CA ALA A 69 5.54 1.28 -5.28
C ALA A 69 5.07 0.27 -4.22
N ASP A 70 4.96 0.68 -2.96
CA ASP A 70 4.68 -0.22 -1.82
C ASP A 70 3.37 -0.98 -1.97
N VAL A 71 2.34 -0.32 -2.51
CA VAL A 71 1.04 -0.93 -2.78
C VAL A 71 1.18 -2.13 -3.72
N LEU A 72 1.95 -1.96 -4.79
CA LEU A 72 2.18 -3.00 -5.79
C LEU A 72 2.99 -4.15 -5.20
N LEU A 73 4.03 -3.82 -4.43
CA LEU A 73 4.91 -4.79 -3.78
C LEU A 73 4.17 -5.60 -2.74
N LEU A 74 3.40 -4.95 -1.87
CA LEU A 74 2.61 -5.62 -0.83
C LEU A 74 1.65 -6.64 -1.44
N LEU A 75 0.88 -6.23 -2.44
CA LEU A 75 -0.09 -7.11 -3.08
C LEU A 75 0.57 -8.21 -3.93
N ALA A 76 1.76 -7.97 -4.49
CA ALA A 76 2.55 -8.98 -5.18
C ALA A 76 3.14 -10.04 -4.24
N ALA A 77 3.42 -9.66 -2.97
CA ALA A 77 3.96 -10.54 -1.95
C ALA A 77 2.88 -11.44 -1.31
N VAL A 78 1.62 -10.99 -1.31
CA VAL A 78 0.51 -11.77 -0.74
C VAL A 78 0.27 -13.02 -1.58
N PRO A 79 0.10 -14.21 -0.96
CA PRO A 79 -0.27 -15.42 -1.68
C PRO A 79 -1.55 -15.23 -2.50
N PRO A 80 -1.66 -15.87 -3.67
CA PRO A 80 -2.85 -15.75 -4.51
C PRO A 80 -4.14 -16.12 -3.74
N ARG A 81 -5.11 -15.20 -3.76
CA ARG A 81 -6.45 -15.40 -3.20
C ARG A 81 -7.49 -14.58 -3.97
N SER A 82 -8.72 -15.05 -3.98
CA SER A 82 -9.83 -14.41 -4.74
C SER A 82 -10.38 -13.17 -4.02
N LYS A 83 -10.46 -13.22 -2.69
CA LYS A 83 -11.07 -12.18 -1.87
C LYS A 83 -9.98 -11.31 -1.24
N ILE A 84 -9.47 -10.33 -1.99
CA ILE A 84 -8.49 -9.35 -1.53
C ILE A 84 -9.00 -7.94 -1.82
N PHE A 85 -8.91 -7.06 -0.85
CA PHE A 85 -9.30 -5.66 -0.96
C PHE A 85 -8.20 -4.75 -0.43
N LEU A 86 -8.16 -3.53 -0.95
CA LEU A 86 -7.18 -2.52 -0.59
C LEU A 86 -7.88 -1.24 -0.18
N VAL A 87 -7.61 -0.77 1.02
CA VAL A 87 -8.04 0.55 1.49
C VAL A 87 -7.06 1.58 0.98
N ILE A 88 -7.50 2.42 0.04
CA ILE A 88 -6.63 3.37 -0.65
C ILE A 88 -7.41 4.61 -1.10
N MET A 89 -6.68 5.68 -1.40
CA MET A 89 -7.24 6.92 -1.92
C MET A 89 -8.14 6.66 -3.15
N HIS A 90 -9.32 7.23 -3.13
CA HIS A 90 -10.40 7.08 -4.10
C HIS A 90 -9.96 7.25 -5.58
N GLY A 91 -9.01 8.15 -5.86
CA GLY A 91 -8.58 8.47 -7.23
C GLY A 91 -7.90 7.33 -8.00
N LEU A 92 -7.44 6.27 -7.32
CA LEU A 92 -6.71 5.19 -8.00
C LEU A 92 -7.59 4.41 -8.98
N SER A 93 -8.89 4.29 -8.73
CA SER A 93 -9.84 3.62 -9.63
C SER A 93 -9.97 4.30 -11.00
N SER A 94 -9.67 5.60 -11.09
CA SER A 94 -9.70 6.34 -12.36
C SER A 94 -8.50 6.02 -13.25
N ILE A 95 -7.39 5.51 -12.68
CA ILE A 95 -6.19 5.13 -13.42
C ILE A 95 -6.34 3.74 -14.04
N LEU A 96 -6.80 2.77 -13.26
CA LEU A 96 -6.95 1.38 -13.67
C LEU A 96 -8.37 0.88 -13.32
N PRO A 97 -9.34 0.99 -14.24
CA PRO A 97 -10.72 0.61 -13.94
C PRO A 97 -10.90 -0.83 -13.43
N ALA A 98 -10.11 -1.79 -13.92
CA ALA A 98 -10.20 -3.18 -13.47
C ALA A 98 -9.75 -3.40 -12.02
N ILE A 99 -8.99 -2.48 -11.44
CA ILE A 99 -8.60 -2.54 -10.03
C ILE A 99 -9.74 -2.09 -9.11
N GLY A 100 -10.70 -1.30 -9.62
CA GLY A 100 -11.78 -0.71 -8.82
C GLY A 100 -12.59 -1.71 -8.00
N LYS A 101 -12.76 -2.93 -8.49
CA LYS A 101 -13.47 -4.00 -7.77
C LYS A 101 -12.73 -4.48 -6.50
N TYR A 102 -11.43 -4.23 -6.42
CA TYR A 102 -10.57 -4.58 -5.29
C TYR A 102 -10.36 -3.42 -4.31
N LEU A 103 -10.91 -2.22 -4.60
CA LEU A 103 -10.65 -1.03 -3.81
C LEU A 103 -11.78 -0.74 -2.82
N ILE A 104 -11.37 -0.32 -1.63
CA ILE A 104 -12.21 0.35 -0.63
C ILE A 104 -11.70 1.79 -0.57
N PRO A 105 -12.45 2.76 -1.10
CA PRO A 105 -11.95 4.12 -1.29
C PRO A 105 -11.87 4.89 0.03
N VAL A 106 -10.79 5.65 0.24
CA VAL A 106 -10.65 6.65 1.29
C VAL A 106 -10.70 8.05 0.65
N TYR A 107 -11.43 8.94 1.28
CA TYR A 107 -11.65 10.31 0.82
C TYR A 107 -10.84 11.28 1.68
N ILE A 108 -9.78 11.85 1.11
CA ILE A 108 -8.85 12.75 1.78
C ILE A 108 -9.27 14.19 1.48
N THR A 109 -9.56 14.97 2.50
CA THR A 109 -10.08 16.33 2.33
C THR A 109 -9.04 17.42 2.31
N HIS A 110 -7.97 17.36 3.10
CA HIS A 110 -7.13 18.53 3.34
C HIS A 110 -5.70 18.24 3.79
N ARG A 111 -4.92 17.50 3.04
CA ARG A 111 -3.46 17.56 3.23
C ARG A 111 -2.75 18.45 2.22
N LEU A 112 -3.50 19.05 1.32
CA LEU A 112 -2.97 20.06 0.44
C LEU A 112 -3.16 21.42 1.13
N ASN A 113 -2.19 21.80 1.97
CA ASN A 113 -2.06 23.13 2.50
C ASN A 113 -2.16 24.14 1.35
N ASP A 114 -2.59 25.39 1.63
CA ASP A 114 -2.69 26.43 0.59
C ASP A 114 -1.39 26.62 -0.20
N LYS A 115 -0.22 26.29 0.38
CA LYS A 115 1.07 26.20 -0.32
C LYS A 115 1.09 25.14 -1.44
N ALA A 116 0.42 24.01 -1.26
CA ALA A 116 0.36 22.96 -2.28
C ALA A 116 -0.59 23.31 -3.43
N LYS A 117 -1.53 24.24 -3.24
CA LYS A 117 -2.40 24.74 -4.32
C LYS A 117 -1.61 25.49 -5.39
N ASN A 118 -0.43 25.99 -5.08
CA ASN A 118 0.47 26.63 -6.05
C ASN A 118 1.44 25.63 -6.73
N ASP A 119 1.43 24.35 -6.34
CA ASP A 119 2.26 23.33 -6.98
C ASP A 119 1.62 22.88 -8.30
N TRP A 120 2.40 22.86 -9.37
CA TRP A 120 1.99 22.34 -10.67
C TRP A 120 1.47 20.88 -10.60
N LYS A 121 2.01 20.07 -9.67
CA LYS A 121 1.55 18.70 -9.41
C LYS A 121 0.11 18.67 -8.93
N TYR A 122 -0.27 19.61 -8.05
CA TYR A 122 -1.64 19.73 -7.59
C TYR A 122 -2.60 20.00 -8.74
N HIS A 123 -2.28 20.99 -9.60
CA HIS A 123 -3.10 21.31 -10.76
C HIS A 123 -3.19 20.17 -11.76
N PHE A 124 -2.08 19.43 -11.94
CA PHE A 124 -2.07 18.23 -12.79
C PHE A 124 -2.98 17.15 -12.23
N PHE A 125 -2.85 16.77 -10.93
CA PHE A 125 -3.68 15.75 -10.30
C PHE A 125 -5.15 16.17 -10.20
N LYS A 126 -5.45 17.45 -10.00
CA LYS A 126 -6.81 18.00 -10.07
C LYS A 126 -7.39 17.88 -11.46
N LYS A 127 -6.64 18.25 -12.51
CA LYS A 127 -7.07 18.18 -13.91
C LYS A 127 -7.43 16.75 -14.36
N ILE A 128 -6.76 15.74 -13.83
CA ILE A 128 -7.03 14.34 -14.15
C ILE A 128 -8.04 13.69 -13.18
N HIS A 129 -8.74 14.51 -12.36
CA HIS A 129 -9.71 14.06 -11.36
C HIS A 129 -9.18 13.02 -10.37
N PHE A 130 -7.88 13.02 -10.12
CA PHE A 130 -7.25 12.16 -9.12
C PHE A 130 -7.54 12.63 -7.71
N ILE A 131 -7.74 13.95 -7.52
CA ILE A 131 -8.08 14.57 -6.23
C ILE A 131 -9.49 15.16 -6.36
N PRO A 132 -10.52 14.46 -5.87
CA PRO A 132 -11.86 15.04 -5.82
C PRO A 132 -11.96 16.05 -4.67
N GLU A 133 -12.62 17.16 -4.91
CA GLU A 133 -12.96 18.14 -3.89
C GLU A 133 -14.24 17.70 -3.17
N TYR A 134 -14.09 17.10 -1.99
CA TYR A 134 -15.20 16.86 -1.07
C TYR A 134 -15.13 17.81 0.12
N SER A 135 -16.26 18.27 0.64
CA SER A 135 -16.28 18.91 1.95
C SER A 135 -15.83 17.92 3.03
N LYS A 136 -15.38 18.44 4.18
CA LYS A 136 -14.95 17.60 5.32
C LYS A 136 -16.05 16.65 5.75
N GLU A 137 -17.29 17.13 5.79
CA GLU A 137 -18.47 16.40 6.23
C GLU A 137 -18.78 15.24 5.28
N ILE A 138 -18.80 15.52 3.97
CA ILE A 138 -19.05 14.51 2.94
C ILE A 138 -17.96 13.45 2.94
N ALA A 139 -16.70 13.85 3.04
CA ALA A 139 -15.58 12.91 3.09
C ALA A 139 -15.62 12.07 4.38
N HIS A 140 -15.96 12.67 5.52
CA HIS A 140 -16.11 11.95 6.79
C HIS A 140 -17.20 10.87 6.66
N GLN A 141 -18.40 11.22 6.19
CA GLN A 141 -19.49 10.27 5.98
C GLN A 141 -19.12 9.15 5.01
N LYS A 142 -18.42 9.48 3.91
CA LYS A 142 -17.93 8.48 2.96
C LYS A 142 -16.89 7.57 3.58
N ASN A 143 -15.99 8.10 4.42
CA ASN A 143 -14.98 7.32 5.12
C ASN A 143 -15.60 6.38 6.16
N LEU A 144 -16.65 6.78 6.88
CA LEU A 144 -17.40 5.88 7.75
C LEU A 144 -17.98 4.68 6.99
N LYS A 145 -18.56 4.92 5.80
CA LYS A 145 -19.05 3.83 4.93
C LYS A 145 -17.91 2.93 4.45
N SER A 146 -16.75 3.49 4.15
CA SER A 146 -15.57 2.72 3.76
C SER A 146 -15.02 1.86 4.90
N ILE A 147 -15.00 2.38 6.13
CA ILE A 147 -14.64 1.64 7.34
C ILE A 147 -15.59 0.46 7.53
N ALA A 148 -16.90 0.72 7.52
CA ALA A 148 -17.92 -0.35 7.66
C ALA A 148 -17.78 -1.41 6.57
N ARG A 149 -17.53 -0.99 5.31
CA ARG A 149 -17.28 -1.92 4.19
C ARG A 149 -16.02 -2.74 4.41
N ALA A 150 -14.94 -2.16 4.96
CA ALA A 150 -13.70 -2.89 5.24
C ALA A 150 -13.93 -3.98 6.28
N SER A 151 -14.59 -3.66 7.40
CA SER A 151 -14.94 -4.63 8.44
C SER A 151 -15.84 -5.74 7.89
N GLN A 152 -16.87 -5.37 7.14
CA GLN A 152 -17.76 -6.36 6.49
C GLN A 152 -16.99 -7.29 5.56
N LYS A 153 -16.04 -6.79 4.74
CA LYS A 153 -15.24 -7.64 3.86
C LYS A 153 -14.36 -8.61 4.62
N ILE A 154 -13.81 -8.19 5.75
CA ILE A 154 -13.04 -9.09 6.63
C ILE A 154 -13.96 -10.17 7.18
N ASP A 155 -15.13 -9.81 7.73
CA ASP A 155 -16.12 -10.76 8.26
C ASP A 155 -16.61 -11.78 7.20
N GLU A 156 -16.62 -11.37 5.90
CA GLU A 156 -16.92 -12.25 4.75
C GLU A 156 -15.71 -13.15 4.36
N GLY A 157 -14.66 -13.20 5.17
CA GLY A 157 -13.48 -14.04 4.95
C GLY A 157 -12.45 -13.45 3.98
N SER A 158 -12.45 -12.13 3.77
CA SER A 158 -11.51 -11.48 2.87
C SER A 158 -10.21 -11.06 3.57
N LEU A 159 -9.17 -10.79 2.78
CA LEU A 159 -8.03 -10.00 3.20
C LEU A 159 -8.30 -8.53 2.83
N VAL A 160 -8.16 -7.66 3.81
CA VAL A 160 -8.20 -6.21 3.60
C VAL A 160 -6.83 -5.63 3.95
N ALA A 161 -6.14 -5.05 2.97
CA ALA A 161 -4.87 -4.38 3.16
C ALA A 161 -5.10 -2.87 3.37
N ILE A 162 -4.36 -2.29 4.34
CA ILE A 162 -4.43 -0.87 4.67
C ILE A 162 -3.05 -0.31 5.01
N PHE A 163 -2.84 0.96 4.70
CA PHE A 163 -1.69 1.75 5.11
C PHE A 163 -2.15 2.75 6.18
N PRO A 164 -2.07 2.38 7.47
CA PRO A 164 -2.77 3.12 8.53
C PRO A 164 -2.23 4.53 8.77
N ALA A 165 -0.95 4.79 8.50
CA ALA A 165 -0.37 6.13 8.57
C ALA A 165 -0.71 7.00 7.34
N GLY A 166 -1.35 6.42 6.32
CA GLY A 166 -1.58 7.09 5.04
C GLY A 166 -0.26 7.53 4.39
N GLY A 167 -0.29 8.60 3.61
CA GLY A 167 0.92 9.20 3.01
C GLY A 167 1.58 10.26 3.91
N SER A 168 1.64 10.08 5.23
CA SER A 168 2.35 11.03 6.11
C SER A 168 3.85 10.92 5.89
N GLU A 169 4.55 12.07 5.86
CA GLU A 169 6.01 12.10 5.67
C GLU A 169 6.78 11.29 6.72
N ASN A 170 6.21 11.14 7.92
CA ASN A 170 6.83 10.42 9.02
C ASN A 170 6.46 8.92 9.06
N GLY A 171 5.40 8.48 8.33
CA GLY A 171 5.01 7.08 8.22
C GLY A 171 4.57 6.39 9.52
N HIS A 172 4.58 7.11 10.66
CA HIS A 172 4.47 6.52 12.00
C HIS A 172 3.10 6.72 12.66
N ASP A 173 2.36 7.78 12.34
CA ASP A 173 1.12 8.07 13.06
C ASP A 173 -0.07 7.34 12.45
N PHE A 174 -0.50 6.27 13.09
CA PHE A 174 -1.70 5.54 12.66
C PHE A 174 -2.96 6.38 12.84
N LEU A 175 -3.70 6.54 11.76
CA LEU A 175 -5.00 7.20 11.76
C LEU A 175 -6.05 6.33 12.46
N PRO A 176 -7.09 6.92 13.08
CA PRO A 176 -8.12 6.17 13.81
C PRO A 176 -8.89 5.16 12.96
N GLY A 177 -8.85 5.29 11.64
CA GLY A 177 -9.58 4.44 10.71
C GLY A 177 -9.30 2.95 10.87
N VAL A 178 -8.05 2.54 11.10
CA VAL A 178 -7.68 1.14 11.28
C VAL A 178 -8.29 0.56 12.58
N GLY A 179 -8.28 1.34 13.66
CA GLY A 179 -8.90 0.91 14.91
C GLY A 179 -10.44 0.84 14.81
N HIS A 180 -11.06 1.74 14.05
CA HIS A 180 -12.49 1.64 13.77
C HIS A 180 -12.84 0.41 12.94
N ILE A 181 -11.99 -0.02 12.01
CA ILE A 181 -12.19 -1.28 11.29
C ILE A 181 -12.19 -2.45 12.27
N ILE A 182 -11.22 -2.53 13.19
CA ILE A 182 -11.12 -3.60 14.20
C ILE A 182 -12.35 -3.56 15.11
N LYS A 183 -12.72 -2.39 15.63
CA LYS A 183 -13.87 -2.22 16.52
C LYS A 183 -15.19 -2.70 15.89
N ASN A 184 -15.33 -2.56 14.57
CA ASN A 184 -16.56 -2.91 13.85
C ASN A 184 -16.59 -4.37 13.37
N LEU A 185 -15.57 -5.19 13.66
CA LEU A 185 -15.59 -6.63 13.34
C LEU A 185 -16.66 -7.36 14.16
N LYS A 186 -17.38 -8.24 13.50
CA LYS A 186 -18.35 -9.14 14.15
C LYS A 186 -17.65 -10.35 14.78
N TYR A 187 -16.53 -10.77 14.18
CA TYR A 187 -15.79 -11.99 14.58
C TYR A 187 -14.30 -11.67 14.76
N PRO A 188 -13.94 -10.79 15.72
CA PRO A 188 -12.53 -10.41 15.91
C PRO A 188 -11.64 -11.60 16.28
N GLU A 189 -12.16 -12.60 17.00
CA GLU A 189 -11.46 -13.82 17.38
C GLU A 189 -11.07 -14.70 16.17
N LYS A 190 -11.83 -14.63 15.08
CA LYS A 190 -11.54 -15.34 13.81
C LYS A 190 -10.63 -14.55 12.89
N THR A 191 -10.58 -13.22 13.08
CA THR A 191 -9.80 -12.32 12.23
C THR A 191 -8.35 -12.30 12.67
N LYS A 192 -7.43 -12.36 11.70
CA LYS A 192 -5.99 -12.23 11.93
C LYS A 192 -5.51 -10.84 11.51
N ILE A 193 -4.73 -10.21 12.37
CA ILE A 193 -3.95 -9.02 12.02
C ILE A 193 -2.56 -9.48 11.62
N VAL A 194 -2.10 -9.05 10.44
CA VAL A 194 -0.76 -9.31 9.94
C VAL A 194 -0.11 -7.96 9.65
N MET A 195 1.10 -7.79 10.15
CA MET A 195 1.91 -6.61 9.88
C MET A 195 2.87 -6.91 8.74
N ALA A 196 3.09 -5.94 7.87
CA ALA A 196 4.08 -6.00 6.81
C ALA A 196 4.95 -4.74 6.82
N TYR A 197 6.23 -4.88 6.49
CA TYR A 197 7.16 -3.78 6.35
C TYR A 197 7.83 -3.84 4.99
N VAL A 198 7.61 -2.80 4.18
CA VAL A 198 8.23 -2.65 2.87
C VAL A 198 9.45 -1.76 2.99
N SER A 199 10.56 -2.17 2.40
CA SER A 199 11.79 -1.41 2.33
C SER A 199 12.44 -1.49 0.94
N GLY A 200 13.39 -0.59 0.68
CA GLY A 200 14.08 -0.48 -0.61
C GLY A 200 13.30 0.28 -1.67
N THR A 201 12.15 0.84 -1.33
CA THR A 201 11.36 1.70 -2.19
C THR A 201 11.80 3.16 -2.11
N SER A 202 11.61 3.91 -3.18
CA SER A 202 11.96 5.32 -3.28
C SER A 202 11.08 6.05 -4.28
N ILE A 203 11.13 7.40 -4.25
CA ILE A 203 10.45 8.22 -5.26
C ILE A 203 11.00 8.00 -6.68
N TRP A 204 12.18 7.37 -6.81
CA TRP A 204 12.86 7.10 -8.07
C TRP A 204 12.50 5.73 -8.68
N ASP A 205 11.60 4.97 -8.05
CA ASP A 205 11.24 3.61 -8.50
C ASP A 205 10.62 3.57 -9.90
N PHE A 206 10.05 4.69 -10.39
CA PHE A 206 9.58 4.80 -11.76
C PHE A 206 10.73 4.64 -12.79
N LEU A 207 11.98 4.96 -12.41
CA LEU A 207 13.15 4.78 -13.26
C LEU A 207 13.54 3.31 -13.46
N ARG A 208 13.01 2.38 -12.65
CA ARG A 208 13.26 0.93 -12.80
C ARG A 208 12.71 0.35 -14.10
N ILE A 209 11.87 1.10 -14.81
CA ILE A 209 11.42 0.75 -16.17
C ILE A 209 12.62 0.67 -17.13
N PHE A 210 13.66 1.47 -16.87
CA PHE A 210 14.88 1.42 -17.66
C PHE A 210 15.78 0.25 -17.23
N PRO A 211 16.22 -0.64 -18.17
CA PRO A 211 16.89 -1.90 -17.85
C PRO A 211 18.13 -1.75 -16.96
N PHE A 212 18.90 -0.67 -17.14
CA PHE A 212 20.14 -0.45 -16.40
C PHE A 212 19.91 0.13 -15.01
N VAL A 213 18.90 1.00 -14.85
CA VAL A 213 18.67 1.74 -13.60
C VAL A 213 18.27 0.82 -12.44
N LYS A 214 17.58 -0.29 -12.72
CA LYS A 214 17.20 -1.28 -11.70
C LYS A 214 18.39 -1.88 -10.95
N TYR A 215 19.61 -1.81 -11.50
CA TYR A 215 20.83 -2.33 -10.86
C TYR A 215 21.40 -1.39 -9.81
N PHE A 216 21.09 -0.09 -9.90
CA PHE A 216 21.58 0.95 -8.99
C PHE A 216 20.59 1.27 -7.87
N LEU A 217 19.32 0.88 -8.00
CA LEU A 217 18.32 1.10 -6.98
C LEU A 217 18.30 -0.04 -5.95
N PRO A 218 17.95 0.25 -4.68
CA PRO A 218 17.88 -0.75 -3.62
C PRO A 218 17.00 -1.94 -4.01
N LYS A 219 17.34 -3.12 -3.49
CA LYS A 219 16.48 -4.30 -3.63
C LYS A 219 15.19 -4.08 -2.85
N PHE A 220 14.07 -4.48 -3.43
CA PHE A 220 12.81 -4.52 -2.71
C PHE A 220 12.80 -5.65 -1.69
N LYS A 221 12.39 -5.33 -0.48
CA LYS A 221 12.24 -6.32 0.58
C LYS A 221 10.92 -6.11 1.31
N ILE A 222 10.24 -7.21 1.59
CA ILE A 222 9.04 -7.22 2.43
C ILE A 222 9.21 -8.25 3.53
N GLU A 223 9.01 -7.80 4.76
CA GLU A 223 8.94 -8.64 5.95
C GLU A 223 7.49 -8.72 6.42
N PHE A 224 7.06 -9.91 6.82
CA PHE A 224 5.75 -10.11 7.44
C PHE A 224 5.92 -10.58 8.88
N SER A 225 5.05 -10.11 9.77
CA SER A 225 4.96 -10.60 11.15
C SER A 225 4.29 -11.97 11.23
N ASP A 226 4.38 -12.58 12.39
CA ASP A 226 3.39 -13.59 12.78
C ASP A 226 1.99 -12.99 12.83
N SER A 227 0.98 -13.83 12.61
CA SER A 227 -0.42 -13.41 12.68
C SER A 227 -0.88 -13.28 14.12
N ILE A 228 -1.54 -12.17 14.45
CA ILE A 228 -2.06 -11.85 15.77
C ILE A 228 -3.60 -11.88 15.69
N PRO A 229 -4.32 -12.52 16.62
CA PRO A 229 -5.77 -12.42 16.68
C PRO A 229 -6.23 -10.97 16.87
N ALA A 230 -7.31 -10.57 16.21
CA ALA A 230 -7.75 -9.17 16.26
C ALA A 230 -8.41 -8.80 17.61
N ASP A 231 -8.91 -9.76 18.35
CA ASP A 231 -9.46 -9.59 19.71
C ASP A 231 -8.40 -9.21 20.76
N ASN A 232 -7.10 -9.37 20.45
CA ASN A 232 -6.00 -8.83 21.27
C ASN A 232 -5.99 -7.29 21.29
N PHE A 233 -6.74 -6.64 20.39
CA PHE A 233 -6.84 -5.19 20.29
C PHE A 233 -8.26 -4.74 20.62
N SER A 234 -8.45 -4.18 21.79
CA SER A 234 -9.74 -3.73 22.29
C SER A 234 -9.64 -2.33 22.90
N GLY A 235 -10.74 -1.60 22.92
CA GLY A 235 -10.79 -0.28 23.51
C GLY A 235 -12.12 0.44 23.24
N ASP A 236 -12.38 1.49 24.01
CA ASP A 236 -13.64 2.24 23.97
C ASP A 236 -13.86 2.95 22.63
N ASN A 237 -12.78 3.29 21.95
CA ASN A 237 -12.86 3.95 20.66
C ASN A 237 -11.73 3.51 19.69
N GLY A 238 -11.96 3.77 18.40
CA GLY A 238 -11.00 3.38 17.36
C GLY A 238 -9.63 4.06 17.46
N ARG A 239 -9.53 5.21 18.14
CA ARG A 239 -8.22 5.90 18.34
C ARG A 239 -7.34 5.10 19.29
N LEU A 240 -7.88 4.61 20.40
CA LEU A 240 -7.14 3.81 21.38
C LEU A 240 -6.66 2.48 20.75
N ILE A 241 -7.53 1.81 19.99
CA ILE A 241 -7.18 0.58 19.28
C ILE A 241 -6.06 0.86 18.26
N SER A 242 -6.14 1.97 17.51
CA SER A 242 -5.08 2.35 16.57
C SER A 242 -3.74 2.59 17.26
N LEU A 243 -3.73 3.23 18.43
CA LEU A 243 -2.51 3.46 19.21
C LEU A 243 -1.91 2.16 19.75
N GLN A 244 -2.74 1.23 20.24
CA GLN A 244 -2.26 -0.09 20.66
C GLN A 244 -1.60 -0.82 19.48
N LEU A 245 -2.28 -0.83 18.33
CA LEU A 245 -1.78 -1.45 17.12
C LEU A 245 -0.48 -0.81 16.64
N GLN A 246 -0.40 0.52 16.67
CA GLN A 246 0.81 1.27 16.34
C GLN A 246 1.99 0.88 17.24
N ASN A 247 1.79 0.84 18.56
CA ASN A 247 2.83 0.45 19.50
C ASN A 247 3.37 -0.96 19.23
N VAL A 248 2.50 -1.90 18.86
CA VAL A 248 2.92 -3.27 18.49
C VAL A 248 3.67 -3.25 17.16
N TYR A 249 3.17 -2.48 16.17
CA TYR A 249 3.79 -2.33 14.88
C TYR A 249 5.19 -1.72 14.99
N ASP A 250 5.34 -0.63 15.73
CA ASP A 250 6.60 0.10 15.87
C ASP A 250 7.69 -0.79 16.53
N ARG A 251 7.34 -1.54 17.61
CA ARG A 251 8.27 -2.49 18.24
C ARG A 251 8.70 -3.59 17.28
N TRP A 252 7.75 -4.16 16.54
CA TRP A 252 8.04 -5.23 15.59
C TRP A 252 8.87 -4.74 14.40
N SER A 253 8.58 -3.56 13.88
CA SER A 253 9.23 -3.02 12.68
C SER A 253 10.59 -2.38 12.94
N LEU A 254 10.95 -2.12 14.20
CA LEU A 254 12.20 -1.44 14.58
C LEU A 254 13.47 -1.99 13.88
N PRO A 255 13.66 -3.32 13.77
CA PRO A 255 14.84 -3.89 13.11
C PRO A 255 14.89 -3.63 11.59
N PHE A 256 13.78 -3.23 10.98
CA PHE A 256 13.66 -3.05 9.52
C PHE A 256 13.81 -1.59 9.10
N TYR A 257 13.91 -0.65 10.04
CA TYR A 257 14.09 0.77 9.72
C TYR A 257 15.33 0.97 8.86
N PRO A 258 15.23 1.81 7.81
CA PRO A 258 16.37 2.10 6.96
C PRO A 258 17.48 2.75 7.78
N LEU A 259 18.72 2.39 7.45
CA LEU A 259 19.89 3.07 7.94
C LEU A 259 19.77 4.59 7.76
N PRO A 260 20.34 5.42 8.63
CA PRO A 260 20.34 6.87 8.48
C PRO A 260 20.71 7.28 7.05
N ARG A 261 20.09 8.33 6.52
CA ARG A 261 20.26 8.77 5.12
C ARG A 261 21.71 8.87 4.67
N PHE A 262 22.60 9.26 5.58
CA PHE A 262 24.05 9.30 5.33
C PHE A 262 24.63 7.90 5.05
N GLN A 263 24.28 6.89 5.84
CA GLN A 263 24.76 5.51 5.63
C GLN A 263 24.20 4.91 4.33
N MET A 264 22.96 5.27 3.95
CA MET A 264 22.39 4.90 2.66
C MET A 264 23.15 5.55 1.50
N ALA A 265 23.46 6.84 1.59
CA ALA A 265 24.26 7.54 0.58
C ALA A 265 25.66 6.91 0.41
N VAL A 266 26.32 6.56 1.49
CA VAL A 266 27.62 5.85 1.48
C VAL A 266 27.51 4.47 0.82
N LEU A 267 26.46 3.71 1.12
CA LEU A 267 26.21 2.41 0.46
C LEU A 267 25.98 2.55 -1.05
N TYR A 268 25.24 3.57 -1.48
CA TYR A 268 25.03 3.86 -2.90
C TYR A 268 26.32 4.25 -3.60
N LEU A 269 27.09 5.13 -2.98
CA LEU A 269 28.39 5.56 -3.52
C LEU A 269 29.35 4.36 -3.62
N ARG A 270 29.42 3.52 -2.61
CA ARG A 270 30.24 2.32 -2.59
C ARG A 270 29.81 1.31 -3.68
N SER A 271 28.51 1.11 -3.87
CA SER A 271 27.98 0.24 -4.92
C SER A 271 28.25 0.80 -6.33
N PHE A 272 28.18 2.10 -6.49
CA PHE A 272 28.51 2.79 -7.72
C PHE A 272 30.00 2.70 -8.07
N LEU A 273 30.88 2.94 -7.09
CA LEU A 273 32.33 2.80 -7.24
C LEU A 273 32.74 1.35 -7.54
N PHE A 274 32.14 0.38 -6.86
CA PHE A 274 32.36 -1.04 -7.16
C PHE A 274 31.99 -1.40 -8.61
N PHE A 275 30.87 -0.87 -9.09
CA PHE A 275 30.46 -1.07 -10.48
C PHE A 275 31.43 -0.45 -11.49
N LEU A 276 31.96 0.75 -11.22
CA LEU A 276 32.93 1.41 -12.09
C LEU A 276 34.29 0.68 -12.13
N LEU A 277 34.70 0.09 -10.99
CA LEU A 277 36.00 -0.56 -10.85
C LEU A 277 36.05 -2.00 -11.41
N PHE A 278 34.90 -2.69 -11.47
CA PHE A 278 34.84 -4.09 -11.86
C PHE A 278 34.12 -4.35 -13.19
N ARG A 279 33.88 -3.32 -13.98
CA ARG A 279 33.36 -3.39 -15.36
C ARG A 279 34.39 -2.96 -16.38
N GLY A 280 35.68 -3.00 -16.05
CA GLY A 280 36.81 -2.89 -16.96
C GLY A 280 37.17 -4.23 -17.56
#